data_23bcc85e31d9b76c3574177c84933810
#
_entry.id   23bcc85e31d9b76c3574177c84933810
#
_cell.length_a   1.000
_cell.length_b   1.000
_cell.length_c   1.000
_cell.angle_alpha   90.00
_cell.angle_beta   90.00
_cell.angle_gamma   90.00
#
_symmetry.space_group_name_H-M   'P 1'
#
loop_
_entity.id
_entity.type
_entity.pdbx_description
1 polymer ?
#
loop_
_entity_poly.entity_id
_entity_poly.type
_entity_poly.pdbx_seq_one_letter_code
_entity_poly.pdbx_strand_id
1 'polypeptide(L)'
;MKFLSTIVALFLLNNIFAYEFLGEVILENRYFLNEGTSYQDKIHSSFSYSPEIFHEEEDYIFHLKPKIRKDSQDPKRNLLDLQEFYLLHIGEEREIKFGISKEFWGVTETTHRVDIINQTDFTEGFDGEEKLGQPMVKVSLEKEWGVLDIYALFSFRERQFSGQEGRLRLPFIIDKNESIYESSAKNKRTDFAARWSNYYDQLDIAISYFSGTTREPRLIPSGSIDKPLIPYYETIDQFGLELLYLIGSLAIKVEAISRAGQGDRFSAATYGFEYTQVGIFDSRIDLGWIFEGNHDDRLKSSPTVLGTRLSFNDELDTQILSGFIWNDVSKELGFLLESSRRVGECCLIALEGVYFEDTDEDNNEPKLFDAFREDDFFKIEFTYYL
;
A
#
# COMPACT_ATOMS: atom_id res chain seq x y z
N MET A 1 24.39 -2.66 -16.68
CA MET A 1 23.37 -3.26 -17.56
C MET A 1 23.83 -4.49 -18.31
N LYS A 2 24.93 -4.50 -19.10
CA LYS A 2 25.35 -5.70 -19.85
C LYS A 2 25.75 -6.88 -18.95
N PHE A 3 26.33 -6.66 -17.78
CA PHE A 3 26.72 -7.72 -16.85
C PHE A 3 25.50 -8.41 -16.21
N LEU A 4 24.48 -7.65 -15.87
CA LEU A 4 23.21 -8.16 -15.31
C LEU A 4 22.42 -8.98 -16.34
N SER A 5 22.37 -8.51 -17.60
CA SER A 5 21.72 -9.25 -18.70
C SER A 5 22.41 -10.58 -19.00
N THR A 6 23.71 -10.66 -18.79
CA THR A 6 24.49 -11.90 -19.01
C THR A 6 24.27 -12.90 -17.88
N ILE A 7 24.17 -12.46 -16.63
CA ILE A 7 23.89 -13.33 -15.48
C ILE A 7 22.46 -13.87 -15.57
N VAL A 8 21.48 -13.03 -15.86
CA VAL A 8 20.07 -13.44 -16.05
C VAL A 8 19.95 -14.41 -17.24
N ALA A 9 20.64 -14.16 -18.35
CA ALA A 9 20.62 -15.06 -19.49
C ALA A 9 21.31 -16.41 -19.20
N LEU A 10 22.38 -16.43 -18.41
CA LEU A 10 23.05 -17.67 -17.99
C LEU A 10 22.18 -18.49 -17.01
N PHE A 11 21.45 -17.83 -16.10
CA PHE A 11 20.52 -18.50 -15.18
C PHE A 11 19.33 -19.13 -15.91
N LEU A 12 18.77 -18.43 -16.90
CA LEU A 12 17.64 -18.91 -17.71
C LEU A 12 17.99 -20.06 -18.67
N LEU A 13 19.26 -20.22 -19.05
CA LEU A 13 19.68 -21.23 -20.02
C LEU A 13 20.05 -22.61 -19.45
N ASN A 14 20.31 -22.69 -18.12
CA ASN A 14 20.81 -23.93 -17.53
C ASN A 14 19.74 -24.83 -16.89
N ASN A 15 18.52 -24.33 -16.57
CA ASN A 15 17.52 -25.08 -15.81
C ASN A 15 16.10 -24.90 -16.35
N ILE A 16 15.78 -25.36 -17.55
CA ILE A 16 14.44 -25.24 -18.17
C ILE A 16 13.35 -26.04 -17.41
N PHE A 17 13.70 -26.90 -16.44
CA PHE A 17 12.77 -27.85 -15.82
C PHE A 17 12.35 -27.55 -14.38
N ALA A 18 12.74 -26.43 -13.78
CA ALA A 18 12.46 -26.13 -12.37
C ALA A 18 11.81 -24.76 -12.14
N TYR A 19 11.24 -24.12 -13.17
CA TYR A 19 10.50 -22.86 -13.00
C TYR A 19 9.03 -23.14 -12.68
N GLU A 20 8.54 -22.53 -11.61
CA GLU A 20 7.10 -22.47 -11.32
C GLU A 20 6.51 -21.29 -12.10
N PHE A 21 5.47 -21.58 -12.88
CA PHE A 21 4.69 -20.56 -13.58
C PHE A 21 3.38 -20.40 -12.89
N LEU A 22 3.21 -19.26 -12.28
CA LEU A 22 2.03 -18.84 -11.54
C LEU A 22 1.47 -17.57 -12.19
N GLY A 23 0.48 -17.00 -11.58
CA GLY A 23 0.00 -15.69 -11.97
C GLY A 23 -1.48 -15.52 -11.72
N GLU A 24 -1.96 -14.34 -12.07
CA GLU A 24 -3.35 -13.97 -11.85
C GLU A 24 -3.90 -13.17 -13.02
N VAL A 25 -5.18 -13.39 -13.30
CA VAL A 25 -6.01 -12.58 -14.18
C VAL A 25 -7.11 -11.98 -13.34
N ILE A 26 -7.24 -10.65 -13.34
CA ILE A 26 -8.22 -9.93 -12.54
C ILE A 26 -9.18 -9.18 -13.47
N LEU A 27 -10.49 -9.38 -13.23
CA LEU A 27 -11.57 -8.59 -13.80
C LEU A 27 -12.23 -7.79 -12.69
N GLU A 28 -12.18 -6.49 -12.79
CA GLU A 28 -12.76 -5.56 -11.82
C GLU A 28 -13.87 -4.73 -12.47
N ASN A 29 -14.95 -4.53 -11.73
CA ASN A 29 -16.00 -3.57 -12.06
C ASN A 29 -16.33 -2.74 -10.83
N ARG A 30 -16.22 -1.41 -10.97
CA ARG A 30 -16.66 -0.42 -9.98
C ARG A 30 -17.93 0.25 -10.49
N TYR A 31 -18.94 0.24 -9.67
CA TYR A 31 -20.21 0.93 -9.91
C TYR A 31 -20.35 2.06 -8.90
N PHE A 32 -20.25 3.30 -9.37
CA PHE A 32 -20.45 4.51 -8.58
C PHE A 32 -21.92 4.87 -8.49
N LEU A 33 -22.40 5.22 -7.30
CA LEU A 33 -23.82 5.55 -7.08
C LEU A 33 -24.21 6.86 -7.77
N ASN A 34 -23.30 7.83 -7.77
CA ASN A 34 -23.50 9.16 -8.35
C ASN A 34 -22.65 9.37 -9.60
N GLU A 35 -23.02 10.33 -10.43
CA GLU A 35 -22.12 10.86 -11.45
C GLU A 35 -20.98 11.60 -10.77
N GLY A 36 -19.76 11.53 -11.34
CA GLY A 36 -18.61 12.21 -10.78
C GLY A 36 -18.75 13.75 -10.89
N THR A 37 -18.03 14.47 -10.05
CA THR A 37 -18.03 15.95 -10.02
C THR A 37 -17.69 16.60 -11.36
N SER A 38 -17.05 15.90 -12.27
CA SER A 38 -16.74 16.31 -13.65
C SER A 38 -17.49 15.47 -14.69
N TYR A 39 -18.66 14.92 -14.32
CA TYR A 39 -19.52 14.08 -15.18
C TYR A 39 -18.85 12.78 -15.64
N GLN A 40 -17.96 12.21 -14.83
CA GLN A 40 -17.38 10.91 -15.12
C GLN A 40 -18.44 9.80 -15.04
N ASP A 41 -18.27 8.77 -15.86
CA ASP A 41 -19.17 7.63 -15.93
C ASP A 41 -19.29 6.90 -14.57
N LYS A 42 -20.44 6.26 -14.35
CA LYS A 42 -20.72 5.47 -13.14
C LYS A 42 -20.09 4.09 -13.16
N ILE A 43 -19.71 3.57 -14.32
CA ILE A 43 -19.18 2.21 -14.46
C ILE A 43 -17.75 2.30 -14.97
N HIS A 44 -16.84 1.85 -14.14
CA HIS A 44 -15.42 1.69 -14.48
C HIS A 44 -15.08 0.19 -14.44
N SER A 45 -14.56 -0.31 -15.54
CA SER A 45 -14.13 -1.70 -15.66
C SER A 45 -12.64 -1.76 -15.94
N SER A 46 -11.95 -2.70 -15.31
CA SER A 46 -10.55 -2.95 -15.61
C SER A 46 -10.25 -4.44 -15.76
N PHE A 47 -9.21 -4.71 -16.50
CA PHE A 47 -8.60 -6.00 -16.68
C PHE A 47 -7.13 -5.91 -16.29
N SER A 48 -6.67 -6.84 -15.46
CA SER A 48 -5.25 -6.98 -15.10
C SER A 48 -4.76 -8.39 -15.37
N TYR A 49 -3.49 -8.47 -15.74
CA TYR A 49 -2.77 -9.72 -15.91
C TYR A 49 -1.38 -9.62 -15.31
N SER A 50 -1.07 -10.49 -14.36
CA SER A 50 0.20 -10.54 -13.64
C SER A 50 0.76 -11.97 -13.70
N PRO A 51 1.47 -12.36 -14.77
CA PRO A 51 2.18 -13.63 -14.79
C PRO A 51 3.34 -13.59 -13.79
N GLU A 52 3.63 -14.73 -13.20
CA GLU A 52 4.67 -14.87 -12.19
C GLU A 52 5.57 -16.05 -12.51
N ILE A 53 6.87 -15.84 -12.46
CA ILE A 53 7.90 -16.85 -12.61
C ILE A 53 8.71 -16.89 -11.34
N PHE A 54 8.69 -18.03 -10.68
CA PHE A 54 9.45 -18.30 -9.48
C PHE A 54 10.41 -19.46 -9.73
N HIS A 55 11.64 -19.34 -9.26
CA HIS A 55 12.63 -20.39 -9.33
C HIS A 55 13.53 -20.35 -8.10
N GLU A 56 13.62 -21.48 -7.43
CA GLU A 56 14.48 -21.68 -6.26
C GLU A 56 15.53 -22.76 -6.59
N GLU A 57 16.78 -22.45 -6.36
CA GLU A 57 17.90 -23.36 -6.55
C GLU A 57 18.93 -23.17 -5.45
N GLU A 58 19.11 -24.18 -4.60
CA GLU A 58 20.00 -24.15 -3.44
C GLU A 58 19.78 -22.88 -2.59
N ASP A 59 20.73 -21.95 -2.61
CA ASP A 59 20.73 -20.71 -1.83
C ASP A 59 20.22 -19.50 -2.63
N TYR A 60 19.60 -19.69 -3.82
CA TYR A 60 19.17 -18.62 -4.70
C TYR A 60 17.69 -18.71 -5.02
N ILE A 61 17.01 -17.58 -4.96
CA ILE A 61 15.64 -17.41 -5.43
C ILE A 61 15.63 -16.35 -6.53
N PHE A 62 15.07 -16.70 -7.68
CA PHE A 62 14.75 -15.77 -8.75
C PHE A 62 13.24 -15.58 -8.81
N HIS A 63 12.81 -14.32 -8.85
CA HIS A 63 11.40 -13.97 -8.92
C HIS A 63 11.17 -12.89 -9.99
N LEU A 64 10.15 -13.08 -10.83
CA LEU A 64 9.70 -12.14 -11.84
C LEU A 64 8.18 -12.07 -11.84
N LYS A 65 7.60 -10.89 -11.58
CA LYS A 65 6.16 -10.61 -11.62
C LYS A 65 5.90 -9.28 -12.33
N PRO A 66 5.74 -9.24 -13.65
CA PRO A 66 5.22 -8.06 -14.35
C PRO A 66 3.71 -7.95 -14.14
N LYS A 67 3.16 -6.73 -14.28
CA LYS A 67 1.72 -6.45 -14.27
C LYS A 67 1.34 -5.59 -15.46
N ILE A 68 0.28 -6.00 -16.13
CA ILE A 68 -0.39 -5.20 -17.16
C ILE A 68 -1.80 -4.93 -16.67
N ARG A 69 -2.23 -3.66 -16.71
CA ARG A 69 -3.62 -3.28 -16.42
C ARG A 69 -4.15 -2.40 -17.54
N LYS A 70 -5.39 -2.66 -17.94
CA LYS A 70 -6.15 -1.85 -18.86
C LYS A 70 -7.45 -1.42 -18.22
N ASP A 71 -7.66 -0.12 -18.14
CA ASP A 71 -8.88 0.51 -17.62
C ASP A 71 -9.76 1.01 -18.76
N SER A 72 -11.07 0.97 -18.56
CA SER A 72 -12.07 1.37 -19.57
C SER A 72 -12.27 2.87 -19.66
N GLN A 73 -12.04 3.60 -18.57
CA GLN A 73 -12.38 5.02 -18.45
C GLN A 73 -11.13 5.87 -18.29
N ASP A 74 -10.27 5.56 -17.32
CA ASP A 74 -9.10 6.40 -17.02
C ASP A 74 -7.81 5.87 -17.69
N PRO A 75 -7.31 6.54 -18.75
CA PRO A 75 -6.03 6.18 -19.36
C PRO A 75 -4.84 6.27 -18.40
N LYS A 76 -4.92 7.06 -17.32
CA LYS A 76 -3.85 7.17 -16.31
C LYS A 76 -3.78 5.94 -15.41
N ARG A 77 -4.88 5.20 -15.31
CA ARG A 77 -4.95 3.92 -14.58
C ARG A 77 -4.38 2.75 -15.40
N ASN A 78 -4.14 2.92 -16.72
CA ASN A 78 -3.44 1.92 -17.50
C ASN A 78 -2.01 1.75 -16.99
N LEU A 79 -1.60 0.51 -16.75
CA LEU A 79 -0.31 0.18 -16.17
C LEU A 79 0.42 -0.88 -17.00
N LEU A 80 1.70 -0.67 -17.21
CA LEU A 80 2.67 -1.68 -17.59
C LEU A 80 3.82 -1.54 -16.61
N ASP A 81 3.94 -2.46 -15.67
CA ASP A 81 4.87 -2.37 -14.56
C ASP A 81 5.61 -3.66 -14.31
N LEU A 82 6.72 -3.55 -13.62
CA LEU A 82 7.49 -4.64 -13.09
C LEU A 82 7.38 -4.57 -11.57
N GLN A 83 6.44 -5.34 -11.00
CA GLN A 83 6.16 -5.33 -9.58
C GLN A 83 7.32 -5.97 -8.80
N GLU A 84 7.74 -7.15 -9.25
CA GLU A 84 8.85 -7.90 -8.69
C GLU A 84 9.78 -8.36 -9.82
N PHE A 85 11.08 -8.16 -9.64
CA PHE A 85 12.14 -8.68 -10.48
C PHE A 85 13.43 -8.71 -9.69
N TYR A 86 13.71 -9.78 -8.99
CA TYR A 86 14.88 -9.84 -8.13
C TYR A 86 15.55 -11.21 -8.14
N LEU A 87 16.81 -11.18 -7.72
CA LEU A 87 17.57 -12.32 -7.27
C LEU A 87 17.81 -12.16 -5.76
N LEU A 88 17.45 -13.18 -4.99
CA LEU A 88 17.73 -13.29 -3.56
C LEU A 88 18.76 -14.40 -3.35
N HIS A 89 19.80 -14.11 -2.62
CA HIS A 89 20.76 -15.09 -2.11
C HIS A 89 20.56 -15.27 -0.62
N ILE A 90 20.36 -16.50 -0.18
CA ILE A 90 20.14 -16.90 1.20
C ILE A 90 21.42 -17.56 1.71
N GLY A 91 22.06 -16.97 2.71
CA GLY A 91 23.20 -17.54 3.43
C GLY A 91 22.85 -17.86 4.88
N GLU A 92 23.76 -18.46 5.64
CA GLU A 92 23.49 -18.94 7.02
C GLU A 92 22.97 -17.83 7.96
N GLU A 93 23.48 -16.61 7.85
CA GLU A 93 23.15 -15.51 8.76
C GLU A 93 22.87 -14.18 8.01
N ARG A 94 22.75 -14.25 6.69
CA ARG A 94 22.52 -13.08 5.85
C ARG A 94 21.77 -13.45 4.58
N GLU A 95 20.93 -12.53 4.16
CA GLU A 95 20.28 -12.56 2.85
C GLU A 95 20.67 -11.32 2.05
N ILE A 96 20.80 -11.46 0.76
CA ILE A 96 21.07 -10.33 -0.16
C ILE A 96 20.05 -10.39 -1.30
N LYS A 97 19.16 -9.41 -1.33
CA LYS A 97 18.19 -9.21 -2.41
C LYS A 97 18.67 -8.09 -3.33
N PHE A 98 18.68 -8.35 -4.63
CA PHE A 98 19.03 -7.35 -5.64
C PHE A 98 18.00 -7.34 -6.76
N GLY A 99 17.40 -6.19 -7.03
CA GLY A 99 16.45 -6.04 -8.12
C GLY A 99 15.33 -5.07 -7.81
N ILE A 100 14.13 -5.35 -8.32
CA ILE A 100 12.90 -4.59 -8.04
C ILE A 100 12.06 -5.42 -7.10
N SER A 101 11.65 -4.86 -5.96
CA SER A 101 10.84 -5.55 -4.97
C SER A 101 9.86 -4.62 -4.28
N LYS A 102 8.78 -5.20 -3.76
CA LYS A 102 7.89 -4.57 -2.78
C LYS A 102 8.30 -5.00 -1.38
N GLU A 103 8.39 -4.06 -0.46
CA GLU A 103 8.64 -4.28 0.96
C GLU A 103 7.52 -3.61 1.74
N PHE A 104 7.03 -4.26 2.75
CA PHE A 104 6.01 -3.72 3.63
C PHE A 104 6.54 -3.58 5.05
N TRP A 105 6.30 -2.40 5.65
CA TRP A 105 6.55 -2.12 7.05
C TRP A 105 5.25 -1.68 7.70
N GLY A 106 4.93 -2.24 8.84
CA GLY A 106 3.76 -1.86 9.60
C GLY A 106 3.14 -3.02 10.38
N VAL A 107 2.29 -2.66 11.34
CA VAL A 107 1.56 -3.59 12.22
C VAL A 107 0.10 -3.18 12.42
N THR A 108 -0.25 -1.94 12.09
CA THR A 108 -1.62 -1.38 12.17
C THR A 108 -2.48 -1.84 11.01
N GLU A 109 -3.78 -1.56 11.04
CA GLU A 109 -4.75 -2.05 10.05
C GLU A 109 -5.05 -1.00 8.97
N THR A 110 -5.14 0.28 9.35
CA THR A 110 -5.71 1.30 8.46
C THR A 110 -4.74 2.34 7.96
N THR A 111 -3.66 2.61 8.70
CA THR A 111 -2.69 3.65 8.32
C THR A 111 -1.29 3.22 8.71
N HIS A 112 -0.53 2.81 7.73
CA HIS A 112 0.84 2.32 7.88
C HIS A 112 1.83 3.48 7.86
N ARG A 113 2.08 4.09 9.04
CA ARG A 113 2.92 5.28 9.20
C ARG A 113 4.38 5.06 8.80
N VAL A 114 4.87 3.85 9.07
CA VAL A 114 6.28 3.49 8.87
C VAL A 114 6.58 3.01 7.46
N ASP A 115 5.55 2.62 6.67
CA ASP A 115 5.70 2.06 5.33
C ASP A 115 6.12 3.12 4.31
N ILE A 116 7.42 3.16 4.01
CA ILE A 116 8.04 4.23 3.23
C ILE A 116 8.98 3.74 2.11
N ILE A 117 9.21 2.45 1.99
CA ILE A 117 10.16 1.93 0.99
C ILE A 117 9.61 2.13 -0.43
N ASN A 118 8.39 1.69 -0.66
CA ASN A 118 7.75 1.71 -1.97
C ASN A 118 6.87 2.93 -2.17
N GLN A 119 6.73 3.36 -3.41
CA GLN A 119 5.77 4.40 -3.80
C GLN A 119 4.38 3.81 -3.98
N THR A 120 3.35 4.55 -3.58
CA THR A 120 1.94 4.17 -3.74
C THR A 120 1.43 4.47 -5.14
N ASP A 121 0.62 3.56 -5.70
CA ASP A 121 -0.21 3.77 -6.89
C ASP A 121 -1.60 4.30 -6.50
N PHE A 122 -1.77 5.62 -6.47
CA PHE A 122 -3.04 6.28 -6.14
C PHE A 122 -4.11 6.17 -7.25
N THR A 123 -3.84 5.45 -8.32
CA THR A 123 -4.86 5.15 -9.33
C THR A 123 -5.71 3.92 -8.97
N GLU A 124 -5.26 3.11 -8.00
CA GLU A 124 -6.00 1.95 -7.50
C GLU A 124 -7.05 2.32 -6.47
N GLY A 125 -6.69 3.15 -5.51
CA GLY A 125 -7.52 3.58 -4.40
C GLY A 125 -6.87 4.71 -3.64
N PHE A 126 -7.56 5.21 -2.62
CA PHE A 126 -7.06 6.26 -1.73
C PHE A 126 -6.48 5.70 -0.42
N ASP A 127 -6.64 4.40 -0.16
CA ASP A 127 -6.16 3.69 1.03
C ASP A 127 -4.62 3.60 1.11
N GLY A 128 -3.96 3.62 -0.04
CA GLY A 128 -2.51 3.58 -0.13
C GLY A 128 -1.90 2.17 -0.10
N GLU A 129 -2.73 1.13 -0.19
CA GLU A 129 -2.30 -0.27 -0.11
C GLU A 129 -1.52 -0.72 -1.35
N GLU A 130 -1.92 -0.27 -2.54
CA GLU A 130 -1.24 -0.69 -3.76
C GLU A 130 0.09 0.04 -3.95
N LYS A 131 1.17 -0.73 -4.00
CA LYS A 131 2.55 -0.22 -4.12
C LYS A 131 3.17 -0.54 -5.46
N LEU A 132 4.05 0.34 -5.90
CA LEU A 132 4.92 0.13 -7.07
C LEU A 132 6.22 -0.55 -6.65
N GLY A 133 6.73 -1.48 -7.43
CA GLY A 133 8.02 -2.11 -7.17
C GLY A 133 9.17 -1.08 -7.13
N GLN A 134 10.09 -1.17 -6.17
CA GLN A 134 11.21 -0.27 -5.98
C GLN A 134 12.53 -0.96 -6.34
N PRO A 135 13.35 -0.43 -7.28
CA PRO A 135 14.69 -0.92 -7.51
C PRO A 135 15.57 -0.76 -6.27
N MET A 136 16.15 -1.85 -5.78
CA MET A 136 16.93 -1.83 -4.54
C MET A 136 18.01 -2.91 -4.46
N VAL A 137 18.91 -2.69 -3.52
CA VAL A 137 19.71 -3.74 -2.86
C VAL A 137 19.28 -3.76 -1.40
N LYS A 138 18.87 -4.93 -0.91
CA LYS A 138 18.61 -5.19 0.50
C LYS A 138 19.61 -6.21 1.03
N VAL A 139 20.15 -5.93 2.19
CA VAL A 139 20.97 -6.88 2.97
C VAL A 139 20.29 -7.08 4.30
N SER A 140 19.87 -8.31 4.59
CA SER A 140 19.32 -8.72 5.88
C SER A 140 20.37 -9.49 6.66
N LEU A 141 20.58 -9.11 7.92
CA LEU A 141 21.48 -9.78 8.86
C LEU A 141 20.63 -10.37 9.97
N GLU A 142 20.58 -11.69 10.05
CA GLU A 142 19.89 -12.42 11.12
C GLU A 142 20.88 -12.81 12.21
N LYS A 143 20.60 -12.39 13.45
CA LYS A 143 21.47 -12.59 14.61
C LYS A 143 20.63 -12.87 15.86
N GLU A 144 21.26 -13.34 16.94
CA GLU A 144 20.59 -13.53 18.23
C GLU A 144 19.94 -12.27 18.81
N TRP A 145 20.43 -11.08 18.41
CA TRP A 145 19.87 -9.79 18.83
C TRP A 145 18.76 -9.27 17.91
N GLY A 146 18.32 -10.04 16.92
CA GLY A 146 17.26 -9.71 15.97
C GLY A 146 17.74 -9.64 14.51
N VAL A 147 16.88 -9.15 13.65
CA VAL A 147 17.12 -8.97 12.22
C VAL A 147 17.41 -7.50 11.93
N LEU A 148 18.49 -7.22 11.20
CA LEU A 148 18.82 -5.89 10.69
C LEU A 148 18.77 -5.90 9.16
N ASP A 149 17.80 -5.21 8.61
CA ASP A 149 17.66 -4.94 7.18
C ASP A 149 18.31 -3.60 6.83
N ILE A 150 19.11 -3.57 5.78
CA ILE A 150 19.77 -2.37 5.25
C ILE A 150 19.43 -2.27 3.76
N TYR A 151 18.98 -1.09 3.34
CA TYR A 151 18.52 -0.85 1.98
C TYR A 151 19.30 0.27 1.30
N ALA A 152 19.64 0.05 0.03
CA ALA A 152 20.01 1.09 -0.91
C ALA A 152 18.95 1.10 -2.04
N LEU A 153 18.21 2.20 -2.18
CA LEU A 153 17.07 2.35 -3.08
C LEU A 153 17.49 3.20 -4.27
N PHE A 154 17.29 2.70 -5.48
CA PHE A 154 17.71 3.37 -6.71
C PHE A 154 16.51 3.79 -7.54
N SER A 155 16.67 4.82 -8.38
CA SER A 155 15.66 5.20 -9.37
C SER A 155 14.29 5.42 -8.74
N PHE A 156 14.19 6.47 -7.93
CA PHE A 156 12.93 6.88 -7.29
C PHE A 156 11.76 6.86 -8.29
N ARG A 157 10.64 6.29 -7.89
CA ARG A 157 9.40 6.22 -8.67
C ARG A 157 8.41 7.27 -8.19
N GLU A 158 7.90 8.05 -9.14
CA GLU A 158 6.88 9.06 -8.86
C GLU A 158 5.53 8.41 -8.57
N ARG A 159 4.76 9.05 -7.67
CA ARG A 159 3.39 8.66 -7.36
C ARG A 159 2.52 8.73 -8.62
N GLN A 160 1.67 7.72 -8.79
CA GLN A 160 0.65 7.74 -9.84
C GLN A 160 -0.59 8.44 -9.31
N PHE A 161 -1.26 9.21 -10.19
CA PHE A 161 -2.48 9.93 -9.87
C PHE A 161 -3.52 9.67 -10.95
N SER A 162 -4.80 9.56 -10.55
CA SER A 162 -5.92 9.42 -11.46
C SER A 162 -6.02 10.61 -12.42
N GLY A 163 -6.47 10.34 -13.65
CA GLY A 163 -6.68 11.33 -14.68
C GLY A 163 -8.01 12.10 -14.54
N GLN A 164 -8.33 12.89 -15.54
CA GLN A 164 -9.58 13.67 -15.55
C GLN A 164 -10.82 12.77 -15.58
N GLU A 165 -10.75 11.65 -16.28
CA GLU A 165 -11.82 10.67 -16.38
C GLU A 165 -11.85 9.67 -15.21
N GLY A 166 -10.84 9.72 -14.33
CA GLY A 166 -10.76 8.88 -13.15
C GLY A 166 -11.69 9.34 -12.04
N ARG A 167 -12.06 8.38 -11.18
CA ARG A 167 -12.78 8.58 -9.92
C ARG A 167 -11.81 8.41 -8.75
N LEU A 168 -12.27 8.62 -7.53
CA LEU A 168 -11.45 8.53 -6.30
C LEU A 168 -10.19 9.41 -6.40
N ARG A 169 -10.37 10.66 -6.79
CA ARG A 169 -9.28 11.61 -7.01
C ARG A 169 -9.55 12.95 -6.33
N LEU A 170 -8.49 13.69 -6.09
CA LEU A 170 -8.62 15.09 -5.70
C LEU A 170 -9.35 15.91 -6.78
N PRO A 171 -10.03 17.00 -6.42
CA PRO A 171 -10.78 17.82 -7.37
C PRO A 171 -9.89 18.51 -8.42
N PHE A 172 -8.58 18.47 -8.24
CA PHE A 172 -7.58 19.06 -9.13
C PHE A 172 -6.85 17.99 -9.94
N ILE A 173 -6.51 18.32 -11.20
CA ILE A 173 -5.61 17.48 -12.00
C ILE A 173 -4.18 17.66 -11.51
N ILE A 174 -3.44 16.56 -11.41
CA ILE A 174 -2.04 16.55 -11.01
C ILE A 174 -1.18 16.16 -12.21
N ASP A 175 -0.28 17.08 -12.62
CA ASP A 175 0.63 16.81 -13.73
C ASP A 175 1.99 16.30 -13.21
N LYS A 176 2.14 14.99 -13.18
CA LYS A 176 3.39 14.36 -12.78
C LYS A 176 4.54 14.56 -13.78
N ASN A 177 4.27 14.95 -15.04
CA ASN A 177 5.33 15.15 -16.02
C ASN A 177 6.13 16.43 -15.73
N GLU A 178 5.56 17.35 -14.93
CA GLU A 178 6.22 18.56 -14.47
C GLU A 178 6.72 18.46 -13.02
N SER A 179 6.86 17.24 -12.49
CA SER A 179 7.35 17.01 -11.11
C SER A 179 8.64 17.74 -10.82
N ILE A 180 8.68 18.40 -9.68
CA ILE A 180 9.85 19.14 -9.18
C ILE A 180 10.49 18.35 -8.04
N TYR A 181 11.80 18.40 -7.98
CA TYR A 181 12.61 17.72 -6.97
C TYR A 181 13.51 18.72 -6.24
N GLU A 182 13.59 18.60 -4.94
CA GLU A 182 14.58 19.34 -4.14
C GLU A 182 16.00 18.88 -4.47
N SER A 183 16.20 17.58 -4.61
CA SER A 183 17.49 17.00 -4.98
C SER A 183 17.84 17.30 -6.45
N SER A 184 19.05 17.80 -6.71
CA SER A 184 19.57 17.99 -8.07
C SER A 184 19.71 16.69 -8.86
N ALA A 185 19.86 15.54 -8.17
CA ALA A 185 19.88 14.21 -8.79
C ALA A 185 18.49 13.75 -9.24
N LYS A 186 17.42 14.45 -8.83
CA LYS A 186 16.01 14.13 -9.14
C LYS A 186 15.69 12.67 -8.79
N ASN A 187 15.00 11.97 -9.69
CA ASN A 187 14.64 10.58 -9.55
C ASN A 187 15.84 9.59 -9.59
N LYS A 188 17.04 10.06 -9.84
CA LYS A 188 18.28 9.25 -9.83
C LYS A 188 19.00 9.28 -8.48
N ARG A 189 18.45 9.99 -7.49
CA ARG A 189 18.99 9.97 -6.14
C ARG A 189 18.95 8.54 -5.59
N THR A 190 20.02 8.15 -4.90
CA THR A 190 20.00 6.92 -4.10
C THR A 190 19.51 7.26 -2.71
N ASP A 191 18.45 6.59 -2.28
CA ASP A 191 17.90 6.69 -0.94
C ASP A 191 18.39 5.53 -0.07
N PHE A 192 18.40 5.69 1.23
CA PHE A 192 18.86 4.68 2.18
C PHE A 192 17.82 4.45 3.26
N ALA A 193 17.72 3.18 3.70
CA ALA A 193 16.91 2.81 4.84
C ALA A 193 17.58 1.72 5.65
N ALA A 194 17.22 1.63 6.93
CA ALA A 194 17.57 0.54 7.81
C ALA A 194 16.39 0.24 8.74
N ARG A 195 16.14 -1.04 9.01
CA ARG A 195 15.12 -1.50 9.95
C ARG A 195 15.68 -2.62 10.79
N TRP A 196 15.70 -2.43 12.11
CA TRP A 196 15.97 -3.47 13.07
C TRP A 196 14.64 -3.98 13.64
N SER A 197 14.48 -5.30 13.73
CA SER A 197 13.30 -5.94 14.32
C SER A 197 13.73 -7.11 15.21
N ASN A 198 12.93 -7.33 16.27
CA ASN A 198 13.08 -8.49 17.15
C ASN A 198 11.75 -8.82 17.82
N TYR A 199 11.64 -10.01 18.37
CA TYR A 199 10.49 -10.43 19.16
C TYR A 199 10.95 -10.89 20.57
N TYR A 200 10.17 -10.54 21.57
CA TYR A 200 10.41 -10.89 22.98
C TYR A 200 9.12 -11.45 23.56
N ASP A 201 8.97 -12.78 23.61
CA ASP A 201 7.77 -13.49 24.02
C ASP A 201 6.53 -13.05 23.22
N GLN A 202 5.80 -12.07 23.76
CA GLN A 202 4.54 -11.55 23.22
C GLN A 202 4.68 -10.19 22.55
N LEU A 203 5.89 -9.61 22.57
CA LEU A 203 6.18 -8.29 22.02
C LEU A 203 7.02 -8.41 20.76
N ASP A 204 6.48 -7.98 19.63
CA ASP A 204 7.23 -7.68 18.42
C ASP A 204 7.55 -6.19 18.39
N ILE A 205 8.80 -5.86 18.13
CA ILE A 205 9.28 -4.49 18.05
C ILE A 205 10.12 -4.29 16.79
N ALA A 206 9.93 -3.16 16.11
CA ALA A 206 10.86 -2.71 15.10
C ALA A 206 11.13 -1.21 15.20
N ILE A 207 12.36 -0.84 14.85
CA ILE A 207 12.82 0.55 14.75
C ILE A 207 13.40 0.74 13.37
N SER A 208 13.01 1.80 12.70
CA SER A 208 13.45 2.09 11.34
C SER A 208 13.99 3.51 11.19
N TYR A 209 14.85 3.66 10.20
CA TYR A 209 15.34 4.95 9.73
C TYR A 209 15.33 4.98 8.20
N PHE A 210 14.83 6.05 7.64
CA PHE A 210 14.83 6.32 6.20
C PHE A 210 15.41 7.71 5.93
N SER A 211 16.26 7.82 4.90
CA SER A 211 16.76 9.08 4.38
C SER A 211 16.68 9.08 2.86
N GLY A 212 15.78 9.87 2.30
CA GLY A 212 15.50 9.80 0.88
C GLY A 212 14.49 10.80 0.38
N THR A 213 14.07 10.59 -0.86
CA THR A 213 13.00 11.34 -1.51
C THR A 213 11.65 10.95 -0.87
N THR A 214 10.84 11.91 -0.50
CA THR A 214 9.51 11.63 0.10
C THR A 214 8.61 10.82 -0.83
N ARG A 215 7.84 9.87 -0.25
CA ARG A 215 6.78 9.14 -0.97
C ARG A 215 5.46 9.93 -1.02
N GLU A 216 5.34 10.96 -0.18
CA GLU A 216 4.21 11.88 -0.12
C GLU A 216 4.62 13.26 -0.65
N PRO A 217 4.46 13.55 -1.97
CA PRO A 217 4.84 14.82 -2.52
C PRO A 217 3.91 15.92 -2.03
N ARG A 218 4.45 17.12 -1.81
CA ARG A 218 3.64 18.31 -1.66
C ARG A 218 3.10 18.74 -3.02
N LEU A 219 1.80 19.00 -3.10
CA LEU A 219 1.18 19.48 -4.33
C LEU A 219 1.24 20.99 -4.37
N ILE A 220 1.91 21.56 -5.36
CA ILE A 220 2.10 22.99 -5.52
C ILE A 220 1.40 23.52 -6.79
N PRO A 221 0.86 24.76 -6.77
CA PRO A 221 0.27 25.36 -7.96
C PRO A 221 1.30 25.57 -9.07
N SER A 222 0.92 25.26 -10.30
CA SER A 222 1.77 25.50 -11.50
C SER A 222 1.86 26.97 -11.95
N GLY A 223 1.27 27.90 -11.18
CA GLY A 223 1.35 29.33 -11.43
C GLY A 223 0.21 29.92 -12.31
N SER A 224 -0.82 29.14 -12.65
CA SER A 224 -2.02 29.61 -13.35
C SER A 224 -3.29 28.98 -12.74
N ILE A 225 -4.38 29.74 -12.68
CA ILE A 225 -5.67 29.29 -12.11
C ILE A 225 -6.24 28.06 -12.85
N ASP A 226 -5.98 27.94 -14.15
CA ASP A 226 -6.46 26.85 -15.00
C ASP A 226 -5.43 25.72 -15.16
N LYS A 227 -4.31 25.78 -14.46
CA LYS A 227 -3.26 24.78 -14.59
C LYS A 227 -3.31 23.74 -13.46
N PRO A 228 -2.87 22.50 -13.75
CA PRO A 228 -2.83 21.43 -12.78
C PRO A 228 -1.89 21.74 -11.60
N LEU A 229 -2.06 21.02 -10.51
CA LEU A 229 -1.08 20.95 -9.44
C LEU A 229 0.13 20.14 -9.89
N ILE A 230 1.30 20.49 -9.36
CA ILE A 230 2.56 19.84 -9.68
C ILE A 230 3.09 19.13 -8.40
N PRO A 231 3.51 17.88 -8.47
CA PRO A 231 4.16 17.21 -7.35
C PRO A 231 5.55 17.81 -7.09
N TYR A 232 5.81 18.18 -5.85
CA TYR A 232 7.12 18.60 -5.35
C TYR A 232 7.67 17.56 -4.38
N TYR A 233 8.76 16.91 -4.76
CA TYR A 233 9.40 15.84 -4.00
C TYR A 233 10.58 16.39 -3.21
N GLU A 234 10.39 16.48 -1.90
CA GLU A 234 11.37 16.93 -0.94
C GLU A 234 12.24 15.76 -0.47
N THR A 235 13.40 16.08 0.06
CA THR A 235 14.27 15.11 0.73
C THR A 235 13.92 15.09 2.21
N ILE A 236 13.67 13.91 2.73
CA ILE A 236 13.26 13.70 4.13
C ILE A 236 14.22 12.80 4.87
N ASP A 237 14.17 12.90 6.19
CA ASP A 237 14.61 11.85 7.11
C ASP A 237 13.47 11.47 8.06
N GLN A 238 13.28 10.17 8.25
CA GLN A 238 12.22 9.63 9.07
C GLN A 238 12.77 8.55 10.01
N PHE A 239 12.44 8.67 11.30
CA PHE A 239 12.53 7.57 12.26
C PHE A 239 11.15 6.94 12.40
N GLY A 240 11.11 5.60 12.51
CA GLY A 240 9.90 4.83 12.70
C GLY A 240 10.02 3.87 13.88
N LEU A 241 8.88 3.61 14.54
CA LEU A 241 8.69 2.64 15.61
C LEU A 241 7.45 1.80 15.30
N GLU A 242 7.57 0.49 15.42
CA GLU A 242 6.49 -0.49 15.32
C GLU A 242 6.46 -1.31 16.60
N LEU A 243 5.26 -1.50 17.18
CA LEU A 243 5.05 -2.36 18.34
C LEU A 243 3.78 -3.19 18.11
N LEU A 244 3.89 -4.50 18.29
CA LEU A 244 2.76 -5.43 18.38
C LEU A 244 2.90 -6.23 19.66
N TYR A 245 1.90 -6.13 20.54
CA TYR A 245 1.88 -6.87 21.81
C TYR A 245 0.65 -7.77 21.90
N LEU A 246 0.88 -9.07 22.05
CA LEU A 246 -0.15 -10.09 22.05
C LEU A 246 -0.49 -10.55 23.49
N ILE A 247 -1.75 -10.47 23.88
CA ILE A 247 -2.26 -10.95 25.18
C ILE A 247 -3.47 -11.85 24.93
N GLY A 248 -3.24 -13.14 24.82
CA GLY A 248 -4.29 -14.09 24.43
C GLY A 248 -4.89 -13.72 23.07
N SER A 249 -6.19 -13.38 23.03
CA SER A 249 -6.88 -12.95 21.81
C SER A 249 -6.83 -11.44 21.54
N LEU A 250 -6.08 -10.67 22.33
CA LEU A 250 -5.92 -9.23 22.17
C LEU A 250 -4.55 -8.91 21.55
N ALA A 251 -4.54 -8.18 20.44
CA ALA A 251 -3.37 -7.60 19.80
C ALA A 251 -3.39 -6.08 19.99
N ILE A 252 -2.39 -5.52 20.66
CA ILE A 252 -2.20 -4.07 20.79
C ILE A 252 -1.15 -3.65 19.77
N LYS A 253 -1.46 -2.65 18.96
CA LYS A 253 -0.68 -2.22 17.81
C LYS A 253 -0.31 -0.74 17.93
N VAL A 254 0.93 -0.38 17.63
CA VAL A 254 1.38 1.02 17.56
C VAL A 254 2.38 1.19 16.43
N GLU A 255 2.15 2.19 15.61
CA GLU A 255 3.13 2.75 14.70
C GLU A 255 3.33 4.22 15.01
N ALA A 256 4.59 4.67 15.03
CA ALA A 256 4.90 6.07 15.22
C ALA A 256 6.08 6.50 14.35
N ILE A 257 6.04 7.72 13.86
CA ILE A 257 7.11 8.32 13.09
C ILE A 257 7.49 9.70 13.62
N SER A 258 8.76 10.09 13.40
CA SER A 258 9.22 11.47 13.46
C SER A 258 9.92 11.80 12.16
N ARG A 259 9.39 12.75 11.38
CA ARG A 259 9.85 13.10 10.03
C ARG A 259 10.26 14.57 9.94
N ALA A 260 11.37 14.84 9.25
CA ALA A 260 11.81 16.17 8.86
C ALA A 260 12.04 16.24 7.34
N GLY A 261 12.13 17.44 6.80
CA GLY A 261 12.38 17.72 5.37
C GLY A 261 11.17 18.27 4.61
N GLN A 262 9.97 18.27 5.22
CA GLN A 262 8.75 18.83 4.65
C GLN A 262 8.21 19.99 5.53
N GLY A 263 9.07 20.97 5.81
CA GLY A 263 8.84 22.02 6.80
C GLY A 263 9.44 21.66 8.15
N ASP A 264 8.79 22.08 9.25
CA ASP A 264 9.23 21.72 10.61
C ASP A 264 9.13 20.20 10.82
N ARG A 265 10.00 19.67 11.70
CA ARG A 265 9.89 18.26 12.11
C ARG A 265 8.54 18.02 12.79
N PHE A 266 7.86 16.97 12.39
CA PHE A 266 6.57 16.54 12.95
C PHE A 266 6.62 15.08 13.40
N SER A 267 5.65 14.73 14.23
CA SER A 267 5.39 13.35 14.63
C SER A 267 3.99 12.93 14.17
N ALA A 268 3.85 11.65 13.84
CA ALA A 268 2.55 11.05 13.60
C ALA A 268 2.54 9.63 14.16
N ALA A 269 1.36 9.18 14.60
CA ALA A 269 1.19 7.86 15.18
C ALA A 269 -0.17 7.27 14.81
N THR A 270 -0.22 5.95 14.66
CA THR A 270 -1.42 5.14 14.63
C THR A 270 -1.32 4.13 15.76
N TYR A 271 -2.36 4.02 16.59
CA TYR A 271 -2.38 3.13 17.74
C TYR A 271 -3.76 2.52 17.92
N GLY A 272 -3.80 1.27 18.34
CA GLY A 272 -5.07 0.59 18.47
C GLY A 272 -4.94 -0.82 19.01
N PHE A 273 -6.04 -1.54 18.87
CA PHE A 273 -6.08 -2.95 19.21
C PHE A 273 -7.02 -3.73 18.30
N GLU A 274 -6.77 -5.02 18.20
CA GLU A 274 -7.67 -6.02 17.65
C GLU A 274 -7.94 -7.08 18.71
N TYR A 275 -9.23 -7.37 18.96
CA TYR A 275 -9.65 -8.41 19.89
C TYR A 275 -10.50 -9.45 19.17
N THR A 276 -10.03 -10.70 19.15
CA THR A 276 -10.71 -11.81 18.46
C THR A 276 -11.53 -12.65 19.43
N GLN A 277 -12.84 -12.69 19.22
CA GLN A 277 -13.75 -13.65 19.83
C GLN A 277 -13.82 -14.90 18.96
N VAL A 278 -13.20 -15.98 19.43
CA VAL A 278 -13.15 -17.26 18.72
C VAL A 278 -14.47 -17.98 18.91
N GLY A 279 -15.02 -18.53 17.82
CA GLY A 279 -16.17 -19.43 17.82
C GLY A 279 -17.45 -18.76 18.29
N ILE A 280 -17.82 -17.56 17.79
CA ILE A 280 -19.07 -16.89 18.18
C ILE A 280 -20.30 -17.78 17.88
N PHE A 281 -21.32 -17.71 18.75
CA PHE A 281 -22.56 -18.48 18.65
C PHE A 281 -22.34 -20.01 18.58
N ASP A 282 -21.33 -20.54 19.29
CA ASP A 282 -20.95 -21.95 19.27
C ASP A 282 -20.67 -22.49 17.85
N SER A 283 -20.16 -21.62 16.98
CA SER A 283 -19.82 -21.93 15.60
C SER A 283 -18.29 -21.90 15.37
N ARG A 284 -17.85 -22.09 14.15
CA ARG A 284 -16.45 -21.91 13.73
C ARG A 284 -16.12 -20.47 13.33
N ILE A 285 -17.08 -19.54 13.42
CA ILE A 285 -16.91 -18.16 13.01
C ILE A 285 -16.16 -17.39 14.10
N ASP A 286 -15.10 -16.70 13.73
CA ASP A 286 -14.39 -15.77 14.61
C ASP A 286 -14.80 -14.33 14.30
N LEU A 287 -14.90 -13.50 15.35
CA LEU A 287 -15.22 -12.09 15.25
C LEU A 287 -14.08 -11.26 15.85
N GLY A 288 -13.36 -10.55 15.01
CA GLY A 288 -12.38 -9.54 15.41
C GLY A 288 -13.04 -8.17 15.58
N TRP A 289 -12.73 -7.49 16.68
CA TRP A 289 -13.05 -6.09 16.93
C TRP A 289 -11.82 -5.24 16.75
N ILE A 290 -11.88 -4.22 15.90
CA ILE A 290 -10.76 -3.38 15.55
C ILE A 290 -11.04 -1.96 16.02
N PHE A 291 -10.07 -1.36 16.71
CA PHE A 291 -10.07 0.06 17.06
C PHE A 291 -8.71 0.65 16.72
N GLU A 292 -8.68 1.76 15.97
CA GLU A 292 -7.47 2.53 15.72
C GLU A 292 -7.71 4.02 15.85
N GLY A 293 -6.86 4.68 16.64
CA GLY A 293 -6.75 6.12 16.72
C GLY A 293 -5.53 6.61 15.95
N ASN A 294 -5.69 7.75 15.31
CA ASN A 294 -4.62 8.38 14.57
C ASN A 294 -4.22 9.72 15.21
N HIS A 295 -2.97 10.09 15.09
CA HIS A 295 -2.43 11.40 15.44
C HIS A 295 -1.45 11.86 14.37
N ASP A 296 -1.49 13.13 13.99
CA ASP A 296 -0.55 13.77 13.09
C ASP A 296 -0.43 15.25 13.43
N ASP A 297 0.78 15.69 13.82
CA ASP A 297 1.05 17.07 14.22
C ASP A 297 0.68 18.13 13.15
N ARG A 298 0.59 17.70 11.89
CA ARG A 298 0.20 18.57 10.77
C ARG A 298 -1.30 18.81 10.66
N LEU A 299 -2.11 18.00 11.31
CA LEU A 299 -3.56 18.02 11.24
C LEU A 299 -4.16 18.52 12.56
N LYS A 300 -5.26 19.26 12.49
CA LYS A 300 -6.01 19.69 13.68
C LYS A 300 -6.68 18.51 14.38
N SER A 301 -7.11 17.53 13.62
CA SER A 301 -7.67 16.26 14.10
C SER A 301 -7.35 15.16 13.09
N SER A 302 -7.24 13.97 13.61
CA SER A 302 -6.99 12.77 12.82
C SER A 302 -8.14 11.78 12.99
N PRO A 303 -8.49 10.98 11.98
CA PRO A 303 -9.63 10.08 12.05
C PRO A 303 -9.41 8.97 13.08
N THR A 304 -10.52 8.51 13.65
CA THR A 304 -10.62 7.28 14.46
C THR A 304 -11.33 6.21 13.63
N VAL A 305 -10.88 4.96 13.75
CA VAL A 305 -11.46 3.81 13.04
C VAL A 305 -12.02 2.81 14.03
N LEU A 306 -13.22 2.33 13.74
CA LEU A 306 -13.88 1.23 14.42
C LEU A 306 -14.24 0.19 13.37
N GLY A 307 -13.77 -1.03 13.53
CA GLY A 307 -13.98 -2.09 12.56
C GLY A 307 -14.32 -3.44 13.18
N THR A 308 -14.80 -4.32 12.34
CA THR A 308 -15.04 -5.73 12.66
C THR A 308 -14.57 -6.61 11.50
N ARG A 309 -13.93 -7.73 11.84
CA ARG A 309 -13.52 -8.77 10.91
C ARG A 309 -14.24 -10.07 11.25
N LEU A 310 -14.96 -10.65 10.31
CA LEU A 310 -15.57 -11.95 10.42
C LEU A 310 -14.76 -12.94 9.58
N SER A 311 -14.21 -13.96 10.23
CA SER A 311 -13.55 -15.09 9.59
C SER A 311 -14.42 -16.32 9.75
N PHE A 312 -14.92 -16.86 8.63
CA PHE A 312 -15.86 -17.98 8.67
C PHE A 312 -15.18 -19.32 8.92
N ASN A 313 -13.86 -19.38 8.78
CA ASN A 313 -13.04 -20.58 8.95
C ASN A 313 -13.61 -21.77 8.15
N ASP A 314 -14.13 -21.49 6.96
CA ASP A 314 -14.64 -22.48 6.02
C ASP A 314 -13.57 -22.83 4.97
N GLU A 315 -13.81 -23.90 4.21
CA GLU A 315 -12.88 -24.39 3.17
C GLU A 315 -12.67 -23.39 2.03
N LEU A 316 -13.54 -22.41 1.91
CA LEU A 316 -13.50 -21.39 0.85
C LEU A 316 -12.91 -20.06 1.34
N ASP A 317 -12.34 -20.02 2.56
CA ASP A 317 -11.71 -18.85 3.17
C ASP A 317 -12.59 -17.59 3.07
N THR A 318 -13.85 -17.71 3.53
CA THR A 318 -14.79 -16.60 3.50
C THR A 318 -14.45 -15.61 4.60
N GLN A 319 -14.25 -14.34 4.23
CA GLN A 319 -13.94 -13.25 5.13
C GLN A 319 -14.79 -12.02 4.84
N ILE A 320 -15.12 -11.25 5.89
CA ILE A 320 -15.79 -9.95 5.78
C ILE A 320 -15.07 -9.00 6.73
N LEU A 321 -14.63 -7.86 6.22
CA LEU A 321 -14.13 -6.73 6.98
C LEU A 321 -15.11 -5.57 6.83
N SER A 322 -15.48 -4.92 7.91
CA SER A 322 -16.27 -3.69 7.85
C SER A 322 -15.75 -2.68 8.85
N GLY A 323 -15.82 -1.40 8.52
CA GLY A 323 -15.32 -0.36 9.38
C GLY A 323 -15.95 1.01 9.13
N PHE A 324 -15.91 1.81 10.18
CA PHE A 324 -16.27 3.22 10.14
C PHE A 324 -15.02 4.05 10.41
N ILE A 325 -14.81 5.06 9.59
CA ILE A 325 -13.77 6.07 9.76
C ILE A 325 -14.47 7.36 10.15
N TRP A 326 -14.15 7.92 11.30
CA TRP A 326 -14.80 9.11 11.82
C TRP A 326 -13.79 10.16 12.26
N ASN A 327 -14.05 11.42 11.89
CA ASN A 327 -13.29 12.58 12.32
C ASN A 327 -14.21 13.52 13.11
N ASP A 328 -13.91 13.75 14.39
CA ASP A 328 -14.75 14.51 15.31
C ASP A 328 -14.69 16.04 15.08
N VAL A 329 -13.67 16.55 14.43
CA VAL A 329 -13.49 17.97 14.12
C VAL A 329 -14.12 18.33 12.77
N SER A 330 -13.78 17.62 11.69
CA SER A 330 -14.37 17.85 10.35
C SER A 330 -15.79 17.30 10.23
N LYS A 331 -16.23 16.44 11.17
CA LYS A 331 -17.54 15.78 11.18
C LYS A 331 -17.80 14.85 9.98
N GLU A 332 -16.74 14.38 9.37
CA GLU A 332 -16.81 13.43 8.27
C GLU A 332 -16.96 12.00 8.81
N LEU A 333 -17.73 11.21 8.07
CA LEU A 333 -17.90 9.77 8.31
C LEU A 333 -17.63 9.00 7.02
N GLY A 334 -16.83 7.96 7.09
CA GLY A 334 -16.64 7.00 6.03
C GLY A 334 -17.06 5.60 6.49
N PHE A 335 -17.59 4.82 5.58
CA PHE A 335 -17.88 3.40 5.80
C PHE A 335 -17.21 2.56 4.74
N LEU A 336 -16.56 1.48 5.15
CA LEU A 336 -15.92 0.49 4.31
C LEU A 336 -16.50 -0.89 4.61
N LEU A 337 -16.77 -1.64 3.56
CA LEU A 337 -17.13 -3.06 3.60
C LEU A 337 -16.31 -3.81 2.56
N GLU A 338 -15.58 -4.82 2.99
CA GLU A 338 -14.85 -5.73 2.12
C GLU A 338 -15.29 -7.16 2.43
N SER A 339 -15.34 -7.99 1.40
CA SER A 339 -15.61 -9.40 1.54
C SER A 339 -14.87 -10.18 0.46
N SER A 340 -14.35 -11.33 0.82
CA SER A 340 -13.71 -12.23 -0.13
C SER A 340 -14.13 -13.67 0.11
N ARG A 341 -14.16 -14.45 -0.99
CA ARG A 341 -14.45 -15.88 -0.95
C ARG A 341 -13.82 -16.60 -2.15
N ARG A 342 -13.18 -17.72 -1.92
CA ARG A 342 -12.71 -18.61 -3.00
C ARG A 342 -13.90 -19.29 -3.69
N VAL A 343 -13.74 -19.53 -4.98
CA VAL A 343 -14.70 -20.27 -5.82
C VAL A 343 -13.93 -21.41 -6.49
N GLY A 344 -14.00 -22.59 -5.91
CA GLY A 344 -13.14 -23.71 -6.27
C GLY A 344 -11.67 -23.44 -5.92
N GLU A 345 -10.76 -24.10 -6.63
CA GLU A 345 -9.32 -24.04 -6.36
C GLU A 345 -8.64 -22.87 -7.07
N CYS A 346 -9.22 -22.39 -8.18
CA CYS A 346 -8.59 -21.44 -9.11
C CYS A 346 -9.00 -20.00 -8.90
N CYS A 347 -10.04 -19.72 -8.14
CA CYS A 347 -10.71 -18.45 -8.30
C CYS A 347 -11.04 -17.79 -6.96
N LEU A 348 -11.09 -16.45 -6.95
CA LEU A 348 -11.53 -15.63 -5.83
C LEU A 348 -12.56 -14.63 -6.34
N ILE A 349 -13.60 -14.39 -5.54
CA ILE A 349 -14.50 -13.24 -5.71
C ILE A 349 -14.27 -12.33 -4.52
N ALA A 350 -14.02 -11.05 -4.79
CA ALA A 350 -13.96 -10.01 -3.79
C ALA A 350 -15.04 -8.95 -4.07
N LEU A 351 -15.60 -8.42 -2.99
CA LEU A 351 -16.59 -7.34 -3.01
C LEU A 351 -16.08 -6.22 -2.11
N GLU A 352 -16.22 -4.99 -2.54
CA GLU A 352 -15.88 -3.80 -1.74
C GLU A 352 -17.00 -2.79 -1.88
N GLY A 353 -17.37 -2.15 -0.80
CA GLY A 353 -18.32 -1.04 -0.77
C GLY A 353 -17.74 0.10 0.06
N VAL A 354 -17.75 1.30 -0.50
CA VAL A 354 -17.28 2.51 0.19
C VAL A 354 -18.36 3.57 0.11
N TYR A 355 -18.59 4.21 1.25
CA TYR A 355 -19.55 5.29 1.41
C TYR A 355 -18.91 6.44 2.19
N PHE A 356 -19.10 7.67 1.71
CA PHE A 356 -18.58 8.90 2.31
C PHE A 356 -19.71 9.83 2.69
N GLU A 357 -19.76 10.31 3.93
CA GLU A 357 -20.75 11.23 4.41
C GLU A 357 -20.11 12.43 5.12
N ASP A 358 -20.60 13.60 4.82
CA ASP A 358 -20.35 14.83 5.56
C ASP A 358 -21.53 15.05 6.51
N THR A 359 -21.30 14.84 7.79
CA THR A 359 -22.36 14.96 8.81
C THR A 359 -22.64 16.41 9.26
N ASP A 360 -21.80 17.37 8.84
CA ASP A 360 -21.96 18.80 9.16
C ASP A 360 -21.49 19.67 7.98
N GLU A 361 -22.39 19.94 7.04
CA GLU A 361 -22.12 20.74 5.84
C GLU A 361 -21.71 22.20 6.16
N ASP A 362 -22.15 22.74 7.32
CA ASP A 362 -21.85 24.10 7.74
C ASP A 362 -20.46 24.22 8.42
N ASN A 363 -19.77 23.10 8.62
CA ASN A 363 -18.43 23.07 9.22
C ASN A 363 -17.36 23.53 8.21
N ASN A 364 -16.67 24.63 8.53
CA ASN A 364 -15.60 25.21 7.68
C ASN A 364 -14.22 24.57 7.90
N GLU A 365 -14.11 23.49 8.65
CA GLU A 365 -12.84 22.78 8.81
C GLU A 365 -12.46 22.04 7.53
N PRO A 366 -11.14 21.86 7.25
CA PRO A 366 -10.69 21.09 6.10
C PRO A 366 -11.25 19.65 6.11
N LYS A 367 -11.89 19.25 5.04
CA LYS A 367 -12.54 17.95 4.86
C LYS A 367 -11.75 17.10 3.87
N LEU A 368 -11.42 15.89 4.28
CA LEU A 368 -10.74 14.93 3.42
C LEU A 368 -11.74 14.25 2.46
N PHE A 369 -12.91 13.88 2.97
CA PHE A 369 -13.90 13.11 2.21
C PHE A 369 -14.75 13.98 1.28
N ASP A 370 -14.75 15.30 1.47
CA ASP A 370 -15.48 16.21 0.56
C ASP A 370 -15.02 16.06 -0.91
N ALA A 371 -13.76 15.71 -1.12
CA ALA A 371 -13.24 15.40 -2.45
C ALA A 371 -13.85 14.13 -3.08
N PHE A 372 -14.37 13.22 -2.27
CA PHE A 372 -14.88 11.91 -2.65
C PHE A 372 -16.39 11.73 -2.42
N ARG A 373 -17.11 12.78 -2.01
CA ARG A 373 -18.53 12.70 -1.63
C ARG A 373 -19.46 12.16 -2.72
N GLU A 374 -19.08 12.27 -4.00
CA GLU A 374 -19.82 11.71 -5.14
C GLU A 374 -19.25 10.35 -5.57
N ASP A 375 -18.20 9.87 -4.89
CA ASP A 375 -17.44 8.68 -5.26
C ASP A 375 -17.82 7.44 -4.43
N ASP A 376 -19.03 7.43 -3.83
CA ASP A 376 -19.58 6.21 -3.25
C ASP A 376 -19.65 5.11 -4.30
N PHE A 377 -19.14 3.94 -3.99
CA PHE A 377 -19.11 2.86 -4.97
C PHE A 377 -19.30 1.47 -4.37
N PHE A 378 -19.63 0.57 -5.25
CA PHE A 378 -19.57 -0.86 -5.05
C PHE A 378 -18.64 -1.46 -6.10
N LYS A 379 -17.67 -2.27 -5.67
CA LYS A 379 -16.73 -2.97 -6.54
C LYS A 379 -16.97 -4.48 -6.45
N ILE A 380 -16.91 -5.14 -7.59
CA ILE A 380 -16.81 -6.59 -7.69
C ILE A 380 -15.54 -6.92 -8.46
N GLU A 381 -14.79 -7.83 -7.91
CA GLU A 381 -13.54 -8.32 -8.48
C GLU A 381 -13.59 -9.84 -8.59
N PHE A 382 -13.19 -10.35 -9.74
CA PHE A 382 -13.01 -11.76 -10.00
C PHE A 382 -11.55 -12.01 -10.34
N THR A 383 -10.87 -12.82 -9.52
CA THR A 383 -9.48 -13.22 -9.74
C THR A 383 -9.43 -14.69 -10.13
N TYR A 384 -8.72 -14.98 -11.23
CA TYR A 384 -8.38 -16.31 -11.68
C TYR A 384 -6.88 -16.54 -11.49
N TYR A 385 -6.51 -17.54 -10.71
CA TYR A 385 -5.13 -17.97 -10.49
C TYR A 385 -4.72 -19.02 -11.53
N LEU A 386 -3.51 -18.84 -12.11
CA LEU A 386 -2.93 -19.66 -13.16
C LEU A 386 -2.07 -20.78 -12.59
#